data_eb31d470d6df4c832cc75a6a250778eb
#
_entry.id   eb31d470d6df4c832cc75a6a250778eb
#
_cell.length_a   1.000
_cell.length_b   1.000
_cell.length_c   1.000
_cell.angle_alpha   90.00
_cell.angle_beta   90.00
_cell.angle_gamma   90.00
#
_symmetry.space_group_name_H-M   'P 1'
#
loop_
_entity.id
_entity.type
_entity.pdbx_description
1 polymer ?
#
loop_
_entity_poly.entity_id
_entity_poly.type
_entity_poly.pdbx_seq_one_letter_code
_entity_poly.pdbx_strand_id
1 'polypeptide(L)'
;MTGLLPVLPARAETPAQFRAAVSQIAYADPGTGKTVPILLLYPTRDHVQPLRRGPYHLNVAPEGGPALDSVPLVMMTQGPARNGLAMVSVGLFLARRGMMTAIVTHLGGPEPGADPRTAKGDRTGTVPLWPELPLQLRAALDAVLDSSPMGFRVDRQRIGVLGYAAGGHAALAAAGGVADPGRLAQICATHPDDRTLCPAGAKTAAATAPKRLEAATDPRIRSLLLMDPVGALFADGALSRVTVPVRLYEAEKGDESGALQVARVRGLLPRPPEYDLVPGAGHYAFLTPVPASAAARFGATVEDPPGFDRAAFHARLNDEVLDYFRRTLNAAP
;
A
#
# COMPACT_ATOMS: atom_id res chain seq x y z
N MET A 1 11.40 23.87 -33.14
CA MET A 1 11.06 22.49 -33.55
C MET A 1 10.44 21.81 -32.33
N THR A 2 9.13 21.85 -32.23
CA THR A 2 8.35 21.24 -31.15
C THR A 2 8.15 19.75 -31.49
N GLY A 3 8.95 18.89 -30.88
CA GLY A 3 8.82 17.44 -31.03
C GLY A 3 7.57 16.96 -30.31
N LEU A 4 6.56 16.54 -31.09
CA LEU A 4 5.44 15.75 -30.57
C LEU A 4 6.01 14.41 -30.07
N LEU A 5 5.96 14.18 -28.76
CA LEU A 5 6.16 12.87 -28.19
C LEU A 5 5.06 11.93 -28.74
N PRO A 6 5.41 10.70 -29.17
CA PRO A 6 4.42 9.75 -29.65
C PRO A 6 3.47 9.37 -28.49
N VAL A 7 2.19 9.63 -28.66
CA VAL A 7 1.14 9.07 -27.80
C VAL A 7 1.14 7.56 -28.05
N LEU A 8 1.65 6.80 -27.10
CA LEU A 8 1.55 5.34 -27.14
C LEU A 8 0.06 4.97 -27.13
N PRO A 9 -0.38 4.03 -28.00
CA PRO A 9 -1.77 3.60 -28.02
C PRO A 9 -2.15 3.03 -26.65
N ALA A 10 -3.32 3.43 -26.15
CA ALA A 10 -3.88 2.88 -24.93
C ALA A 10 -3.94 1.35 -25.06
N ARG A 11 -3.18 0.65 -24.22
CA ARG A 11 -3.22 -0.82 -24.15
C ARG A 11 -4.62 -1.23 -23.71
N ALA A 12 -5.24 -2.16 -24.42
CA ALA A 12 -6.55 -2.67 -24.01
C ALA A 12 -6.45 -3.31 -22.63
N GLU A 13 -7.37 -2.95 -21.75
CA GLU A 13 -7.42 -3.47 -20.37
C GLU A 13 -7.56 -5.00 -20.37
N THR A 14 -6.78 -5.70 -19.55
CA THR A 14 -6.87 -7.16 -19.40
C THR A 14 -8.28 -7.58 -18.98
N PRO A 15 -8.99 -8.45 -19.73
CA PRO A 15 -10.37 -8.81 -19.43
C PRO A 15 -10.55 -9.44 -18.04
N ALA A 16 -11.65 -9.11 -17.38
CA ALA A 16 -12.06 -9.76 -16.15
C ALA A 16 -12.52 -11.21 -16.43
N GLN A 17 -11.98 -12.16 -15.66
CA GLN A 17 -12.32 -13.60 -15.77
C GLN A 17 -13.35 -14.03 -14.71
N PHE A 18 -13.42 -13.27 -13.60
CA PHE A 18 -14.26 -13.53 -12.44
C PHE A 18 -15.03 -12.27 -12.06
N ARG A 19 -16.02 -12.45 -11.21
CA ARG A 19 -16.57 -11.40 -10.36
C ARG A 19 -15.72 -11.29 -9.09
N ALA A 20 -15.90 -10.23 -8.30
CA ALA A 20 -15.22 -10.09 -7.02
C ALA A 20 -16.20 -10.34 -5.88
N ALA A 21 -15.83 -11.20 -4.95
CA ALA A 21 -16.44 -11.27 -3.63
C ALA A 21 -15.72 -10.35 -2.65
N VAL A 22 -16.42 -10.01 -1.59
CA VAL A 22 -15.90 -9.24 -0.46
C VAL A 22 -16.25 -9.90 0.84
N SER A 23 -15.28 -10.07 1.74
CA SER A 23 -15.51 -10.42 3.14
C SER A 23 -14.65 -9.55 4.06
N GLN A 24 -14.97 -9.54 5.34
CA GLN A 24 -14.23 -8.79 6.34
C GLN A 24 -13.79 -9.74 7.45
N ILE A 25 -12.48 -9.77 7.67
CA ILE A 25 -11.87 -10.45 8.82
C ILE A 25 -11.15 -9.42 9.69
N ALA A 26 -10.46 -9.86 10.73
CA ALA A 26 -9.70 -8.96 11.59
C ALA A 26 -8.45 -9.65 12.13
N TYR A 27 -7.47 -8.86 12.55
CA TYR A 27 -6.31 -9.28 13.32
C TYR A 27 -6.26 -8.56 14.67
N ALA A 28 -5.57 -9.14 15.63
CA ALA A 28 -5.24 -8.46 16.87
C ALA A 28 -3.95 -7.66 16.67
N ASP A 29 -4.00 -6.36 16.93
CA ASP A 29 -2.81 -5.50 16.86
C ASP A 29 -1.77 -5.96 17.88
N PRO A 30 -0.52 -6.23 17.47
CA PRO A 30 0.50 -6.80 18.36
C PRO A 30 0.88 -5.90 19.53
N GLY A 31 0.76 -4.57 19.38
CA GLY A 31 1.14 -3.62 20.41
C GLY A 31 0.04 -3.36 21.44
N THR A 32 -1.22 -3.39 21.00
CA THR A 32 -2.36 -2.97 21.84
C THR A 32 -3.39 -4.05 22.10
N GLY A 33 -3.35 -5.16 21.37
CA GLY A 33 -4.37 -6.23 21.40
C GLY A 33 -5.72 -5.81 20.80
N LYS A 34 -5.85 -4.60 20.27
CA LYS A 34 -7.09 -4.14 19.63
C LYS A 34 -7.38 -4.91 18.35
N THR A 35 -8.65 -5.19 18.11
CA THR A 35 -9.11 -5.81 16.88
C THR A 35 -9.11 -4.80 15.73
N VAL A 36 -8.43 -5.13 14.62
CA VAL A 36 -8.26 -4.27 13.45
C VAL A 36 -8.79 -4.98 12.21
N PRO A 37 -9.67 -4.34 11.41
CA PRO A 37 -10.26 -4.98 10.26
C PRO A 37 -9.31 -5.14 9.08
N ILE A 38 -9.50 -6.22 8.33
CA ILE A 38 -8.92 -6.48 7.02
C ILE A 38 -10.06 -6.68 6.03
N LEU A 39 -10.02 -6.00 4.90
CA LEU A 39 -10.96 -6.23 3.81
C LEU A 39 -10.36 -7.25 2.84
N LEU A 40 -11.03 -8.38 2.67
CA LEU A 40 -10.67 -9.39 1.67
C LEU A 40 -11.49 -9.19 0.41
N LEU A 41 -10.81 -9.22 -0.75
CA LEU A 41 -11.43 -9.25 -2.06
C LEU A 41 -10.87 -10.47 -2.80
N TYR A 42 -11.74 -11.31 -3.37
CA TYR A 42 -11.30 -12.56 -3.99
C TYR A 42 -12.20 -12.96 -5.17
N PRO A 43 -11.69 -13.81 -6.08
CA PRO A 43 -12.45 -14.28 -7.22
C PRO A 43 -13.70 -15.07 -6.81
N THR A 44 -14.84 -14.74 -7.42
CA THR A 44 -16.10 -15.48 -7.25
C THR A 44 -16.84 -15.63 -8.59
N ARG A 45 -17.77 -16.59 -8.64
CA ARG A 45 -18.77 -16.71 -9.71
C ARG A 45 -20.15 -16.24 -9.27
N ASP A 46 -20.33 -15.93 -8.00
CA ASP A 46 -21.60 -15.55 -7.41
C ASP A 46 -22.12 -14.22 -7.94
N HIS A 47 -23.40 -14.00 -7.76
CA HIS A 47 -24.05 -12.76 -8.17
C HIS A 47 -23.51 -11.56 -7.38
N VAL A 48 -23.18 -10.49 -8.10
CA VAL A 48 -22.73 -9.24 -7.51
C VAL A 48 -23.87 -8.26 -7.35
N GLN A 49 -23.79 -7.45 -6.31
CA GLN A 49 -24.75 -6.36 -6.05
C GLN A 49 -24.00 -5.09 -5.63
N PRO A 50 -24.61 -3.91 -5.79
CA PRO A 50 -24.04 -2.68 -5.28
C PRO A 50 -23.92 -2.74 -3.76
N LEU A 51 -22.71 -2.58 -3.25
CA LEU A 51 -22.41 -2.49 -1.82
C LEU A 51 -21.72 -1.15 -1.52
N ARG A 52 -22.32 -0.36 -0.64
CA ARG A 52 -21.70 0.88 -0.19
C ARG A 52 -20.63 0.60 0.87
N ARG A 53 -19.40 1.07 0.61
CA ARG A 53 -18.29 1.07 1.57
C ARG A 53 -17.63 2.45 1.59
N GLY A 54 -17.78 3.18 2.69
CA GLY A 54 -17.34 4.57 2.78
C GLY A 54 -17.90 5.43 1.63
N PRO A 55 -17.06 6.11 0.85
CA PRO A 55 -17.50 6.91 -0.30
C PRO A 55 -17.79 6.08 -1.56
N TYR A 56 -17.38 4.79 -1.59
CA TYR A 56 -17.42 3.96 -2.78
C TYR A 56 -18.68 3.11 -2.88
N HIS A 57 -19.15 2.89 -4.11
CA HIS A 57 -20.13 1.88 -4.47
C HIS A 57 -19.38 0.75 -5.18
N LEU A 58 -19.22 -0.36 -4.47
CA LEU A 58 -18.52 -1.55 -4.98
C LEU A 58 -19.55 -2.50 -5.57
N ASN A 59 -19.30 -3.01 -6.78
CA ASN A 59 -20.12 -4.06 -7.37
C ASN A 59 -19.47 -5.42 -7.06
N VAL A 60 -19.90 -6.05 -5.98
CA VAL A 60 -19.28 -7.24 -5.36
C VAL A 60 -20.32 -8.23 -4.85
N ALA A 61 -19.91 -9.48 -4.60
CA ALA A 61 -20.72 -10.49 -3.91
C ALA A 61 -20.32 -10.50 -2.42
N PRO A 62 -21.17 -10.00 -1.50
CA PRO A 62 -20.90 -10.09 -0.07
C PRO A 62 -20.81 -11.54 0.36
N GLU A 63 -19.72 -11.92 1.05
CA GLU A 63 -19.45 -13.29 1.53
C GLU A 63 -19.64 -14.38 0.44
N GLY A 64 -19.38 -14.02 -0.83
CA GLY A 64 -19.54 -14.96 -1.96
C GLY A 64 -18.55 -16.12 -1.88
N GLY A 65 -18.94 -17.26 -2.46
CA GLY A 65 -18.08 -18.44 -2.53
C GLY A 65 -16.83 -18.21 -3.41
N PRO A 66 -15.67 -18.76 -3.04
CA PRO A 66 -14.44 -18.64 -3.86
C PRO A 66 -14.57 -19.40 -5.17
N ALA A 67 -14.19 -18.78 -6.28
CA ALA A 67 -14.24 -19.40 -7.61
C ALA A 67 -13.08 -20.36 -7.90
N LEU A 68 -12.02 -20.33 -7.11
CA LEU A 68 -10.77 -21.06 -7.32
C LEU A 68 -10.34 -21.79 -6.05
N ASP A 69 -9.72 -22.94 -6.21
CA ASP A 69 -9.22 -23.76 -5.11
C ASP A 69 -7.88 -23.27 -4.55
N SER A 70 -7.12 -22.57 -5.37
CA SER A 70 -5.83 -21.98 -4.98
C SER A 70 -5.62 -20.65 -5.70
N VAL A 71 -5.27 -19.62 -4.95
CA VAL A 71 -5.06 -18.26 -5.47
C VAL A 71 -3.80 -17.63 -4.90
N PRO A 72 -3.07 -16.81 -5.68
CA PRO A 72 -2.05 -15.93 -5.13
C PRO A 72 -2.71 -14.87 -4.22
N LEU A 73 -1.97 -14.44 -3.19
CA LEU A 73 -2.38 -13.39 -2.27
C LEU A 73 -1.54 -12.13 -2.49
N VAL A 74 -2.19 -10.98 -2.57
CA VAL A 74 -1.53 -9.67 -2.49
C VAL A 74 -2.00 -8.96 -1.23
N MET A 75 -1.12 -8.85 -0.23
CA MET A 75 -1.34 -7.99 0.93
C MET A 75 -1.19 -6.54 0.49
N MET A 76 -2.16 -5.69 0.82
CA MET A 76 -2.15 -4.28 0.44
C MET A 76 -2.07 -3.43 1.70
N THR A 77 -1.00 -2.66 1.84
CA THR A 77 -0.70 -1.89 3.04
C THR A 77 -0.42 -0.42 2.73
N GLN A 78 -0.85 0.46 3.60
CA GLN A 78 -0.72 1.91 3.48
C GLN A 78 -0.44 2.53 4.85
N GLY A 79 -0.18 3.81 4.90
CA GLY A 79 0.02 4.48 6.18
C GLY A 79 -1.27 4.56 7.02
N PRO A 80 -1.13 4.77 8.35
CA PRO A 80 -2.27 4.79 9.27
C PRO A 80 -3.26 5.94 9.03
N ALA A 81 -2.85 7.01 8.35
CA ALA A 81 -3.71 8.16 8.03
C ALA A 81 -4.74 7.88 6.92
N ARG A 82 -4.78 6.68 6.34
CA ARG A 82 -5.63 6.31 5.21
C ARG A 82 -6.69 5.31 5.63
N ASN A 83 -7.90 5.47 5.08
CA ASN A 83 -8.92 4.43 5.24
C ASN A 83 -8.53 3.19 4.46
N GLY A 84 -8.91 1.99 4.93
CA GLY A 84 -8.62 0.71 4.28
C GLY A 84 -9.19 0.55 2.86
N LEU A 85 -9.85 1.57 2.32
CA LEU A 85 -10.45 1.56 0.98
C LEU A 85 -9.63 2.36 -0.05
N ALA A 86 -8.54 3.00 0.36
CA ALA A 86 -7.79 3.89 -0.52
C ALA A 86 -7.13 3.17 -1.72
N MET A 87 -7.00 1.84 -1.67
CA MET A 87 -6.51 1.03 -2.78
C MET A 87 -7.55 0.01 -3.28
N VAL A 88 -8.83 0.22 -2.97
CA VAL A 88 -9.88 -0.77 -3.27
C VAL A 88 -10.06 -1.02 -4.77
N SER A 89 -9.81 -0.04 -5.63
CA SER A 89 -9.91 -0.21 -7.09
C SER A 89 -8.90 -1.24 -7.61
N VAL A 90 -7.65 -1.14 -7.18
CA VAL A 90 -6.59 -2.10 -7.52
C VAL A 90 -6.94 -3.49 -6.97
N GLY A 91 -7.40 -3.56 -5.72
CA GLY A 91 -7.82 -4.81 -5.10
C GLY A 91 -8.95 -5.51 -5.85
N LEU A 92 -9.99 -4.76 -6.25
CA LEU A 92 -11.09 -5.29 -7.07
C LEU A 92 -10.62 -5.74 -8.47
N PHE A 93 -9.71 -4.99 -9.07
CA PHE A 93 -9.16 -5.32 -10.38
C PHE A 93 -8.43 -6.68 -10.34
N LEU A 94 -7.57 -6.88 -9.32
CA LEU A 94 -6.83 -8.12 -9.12
C LEU A 94 -7.76 -9.29 -8.80
N ALA A 95 -8.76 -9.08 -7.92
CA ALA A 95 -9.72 -10.10 -7.55
C ALA A 95 -10.50 -10.64 -8.76
N ARG A 96 -10.93 -9.73 -9.65
CA ARG A 96 -11.61 -10.11 -10.90
C ARG A 96 -10.72 -10.86 -11.90
N ARG A 97 -9.40 -10.95 -11.63
CA ARG A 97 -8.40 -11.57 -12.50
C ARG A 97 -7.64 -12.71 -11.83
N GLY A 98 -8.24 -13.28 -10.78
CA GLY A 98 -7.79 -14.54 -10.19
C GLY A 98 -6.84 -14.42 -9.00
N MET A 99 -6.68 -13.24 -8.40
CA MET A 99 -5.86 -13.05 -7.20
C MET A 99 -6.73 -12.71 -6.00
N MET A 100 -6.37 -13.16 -4.82
CA MET A 100 -6.93 -12.65 -3.57
C MET A 100 -6.16 -11.40 -3.15
N THR A 101 -6.87 -10.38 -2.66
CA THR A 101 -6.24 -9.21 -2.05
C THR A 101 -6.74 -9.00 -0.63
N ALA A 102 -5.83 -8.63 0.26
CA ALA A 102 -6.13 -8.31 1.66
C ALA A 102 -5.69 -6.86 1.93
N ILE A 103 -6.67 -5.97 2.06
CA ILE A 103 -6.40 -4.55 2.35
C ILE A 103 -6.33 -4.39 3.86
N VAL A 104 -5.12 -4.12 4.35
CA VAL A 104 -4.83 -4.01 5.78
C VAL A 104 -5.13 -2.60 6.26
N THR A 105 -5.94 -2.48 7.29
CA THR A 105 -6.09 -1.25 8.06
C THR A 105 -5.03 -1.22 9.16
N HIS A 106 -4.46 -0.06 9.43
CA HIS A 106 -3.51 0.13 10.52
C HIS A 106 -4.12 1.00 11.62
N LEU A 107 -3.79 0.70 12.88
CA LEU A 107 -4.15 1.56 14.01
C LEU A 107 -3.38 2.89 13.96
N GLY A 108 -3.95 3.92 14.60
CA GLY A 108 -3.37 5.26 14.68
C GLY A 108 -3.81 6.21 13.57
N GLY A 109 -4.60 5.73 12.60
CA GLY A 109 -5.25 6.57 11.59
C GLY A 109 -6.64 7.05 12.03
N PRO A 110 -7.23 8.02 11.30
CA PRO A 110 -8.61 8.42 11.53
C PRO A 110 -9.56 7.24 11.26
N GLU A 111 -10.65 7.18 12.02
CA GLU A 111 -11.71 6.17 11.82
C GLU A 111 -12.16 6.12 10.35
N PRO A 112 -12.48 4.92 9.82
CA PRO A 112 -12.97 4.78 8.46
C PRO A 112 -14.19 5.67 8.19
N GLY A 113 -14.04 6.60 7.24
CA GLY A 113 -15.10 7.57 6.90
C GLY A 113 -15.08 8.87 7.71
N ALA A 114 -14.15 9.05 8.64
CA ALA A 114 -13.93 10.33 9.29
C ALA A 114 -13.45 11.37 8.26
N ASP A 115 -13.97 12.60 8.37
CA ASP A 115 -13.46 13.73 7.56
C ASP A 115 -11.99 13.99 7.93
N PRO A 116 -11.04 13.91 6.99
CA PRO A 116 -9.62 14.16 7.27
C PRO A 116 -9.35 15.53 7.88
N ARG A 117 -10.25 16.52 7.68
CA ARG A 117 -10.14 17.88 8.20
C ARG A 117 -10.63 18.00 9.66
N THR A 118 -11.57 17.15 10.04
CA THR A 118 -12.19 17.16 11.38
C THR A 118 -11.83 15.94 12.20
N ALA A 119 -11.24 14.92 11.57
CA ALA A 119 -10.77 13.74 12.28
C ALA A 119 -9.77 14.18 13.34
N LYS A 120 -10.27 14.29 14.57
CA LYS A 120 -9.47 14.23 15.78
C LYS A 120 -8.99 12.79 15.93
N GLY A 121 -8.27 12.29 14.93
CA GLY A 121 -7.37 11.18 15.14
C GLY A 121 -6.47 11.65 16.28
N ASP A 122 -6.05 10.76 17.12
CA ASP A 122 -5.16 11.08 18.23
C ASP A 122 -3.97 11.88 17.67
N ARG A 123 -4.17 13.23 17.60
CA ARG A 123 -3.19 14.21 17.14
C ARG A 123 -2.18 14.49 18.26
N THR A 124 -2.19 13.65 19.28
CA THR A 124 -1.09 13.61 20.23
C THR A 124 0.13 13.14 19.46
N GLY A 125 0.78 14.07 18.80
CA GLY A 125 2.14 14.00 18.25
C GLY A 125 2.69 12.60 17.94
N THR A 126 1.84 11.69 17.50
CA THR A 126 2.27 10.33 17.20
C THR A 126 3.13 10.41 15.95
N VAL A 127 4.41 10.38 16.19
CA VAL A 127 5.37 9.86 15.22
C VAL A 127 4.67 8.73 14.50
N PRO A 128 4.71 8.72 13.17
CA PRO A 128 4.22 7.60 12.40
C PRO A 128 4.67 6.32 13.09
N LEU A 129 3.74 5.38 13.33
CA LEU A 129 3.98 4.10 14.00
C LEU A 129 4.88 3.19 13.14
N TRP A 130 6.04 3.74 12.76
CA TRP A 130 6.99 3.07 11.87
C TRP A 130 7.43 1.70 12.38
N PRO A 131 7.62 1.50 13.70
CA PRO A 131 7.96 0.21 14.26
C PRO A 131 6.82 -0.80 14.19
N GLU A 132 5.60 -0.34 14.38
CA GLU A 132 4.43 -1.20 14.50
C GLU A 132 3.89 -1.65 13.16
N LEU A 133 4.03 -0.84 12.09
CA LEU A 133 3.47 -1.16 10.78
C LEU A 133 3.93 -2.52 10.21
N PRO A 134 5.22 -2.90 10.25
CA PRO A 134 5.64 -4.22 9.80
C PRO A 134 5.09 -5.36 10.66
N LEU A 135 4.96 -5.15 11.97
CA LEU A 135 4.38 -6.13 12.90
C LEU A 135 2.89 -6.31 12.65
N GLN A 136 2.18 -5.21 12.41
CA GLN A 136 0.77 -5.23 12.04
C GLN A 136 0.55 -5.93 10.70
N LEU A 137 1.40 -5.66 9.69
CA LEU A 137 1.33 -6.34 8.39
C LEU A 137 1.51 -7.85 8.54
N ARG A 138 2.47 -8.30 9.35
CA ARG A 138 2.69 -9.71 9.65
C ARG A 138 1.49 -10.33 10.37
N ALA A 139 0.99 -9.70 11.43
CA ALA A 139 -0.19 -10.18 12.15
C ALA A 139 -1.43 -10.27 11.26
N ALA A 140 -1.59 -9.31 10.34
CA ALA A 140 -2.64 -9.34 9.33
C ALA A 140 -2.47 -10.51 8.35
N LEU A 141 -1.24 -10.80 7.91
CA LEU A 141 -0.96 -11.96 7.06
C LEU A 141 -1.25 -13.28 7.79
N ASP A 142 -0.86 -13.41 9.06
CA ASP A 142 -1.18 -14.57 9.89
C ASP A 142 -2.70 -14.75 10.02
N ALA A 143 -3.44 -13.66 10.25
CA ALA A 143 -4.90 -13.72 10.33
C ALA A 143 -5.55 -14.14 9.00
N VAL A 144 -5.04 -13.67 7.87
CA VAL A 144 -5.53 -14.10 6.54
C VAL A 144 -5.29 -15.58 6.32
N LEU A 145 -4.11 -16.09 6.66
CA LEU A 145 -3.70 -17.46 6.37
C LEU A 145 -4.27 -18.50 7.33
N ASP A 146 -4.38 -18.15 8.62
CA ASP A 146 -4.62 -19.13 9.68
C ASP A 146 -5.97 -18.95 10.38
N SER A 147 -6.56 -17.75 10.31
CA SER A 147 -7.83 -17.44 10.99
C SER A 147 -8.98 -17.13 10.03
N SER A 148 -8.69 -16.87 8.76
CA SER A 148 -9.71 -16.58 7.75
C SER A 148 -10.34 -17.87 7.19
N PRO A 149 -11.69 -17.88 6.95
CA PRO A 149 -12.31 -18.94 6.17
C PRO A 149 -11.76 -19.09 4.75
N MET A 150 -11.03 -18.09 4.24
CA MET A 150 -10.40 -18.11 2.92
C MET A 150 -8.92 -18.54 2.96
N GLY A 151 -8.33 -18.70 4.14
CA GLY A 151 -6.88 -18.95 4.29
C GLY A 151 -6.41 -20.23 3.60
N PHE A 152 -7.23 -21.28 3.60
CA PHE A 152 -6.91 -22.55 2.93
C PHE A 152 -6.92 -22.46 1.39
N ARG A 153 -7.45 -21.37 0.83
CA ARG A 153 -7.44 -21.09 -0.62
C ARG A 153 -6.19 -20.31 -1.06
N VAL A 154 -5.43 -19.78 -0.10
CA VAL A 154 -4.21 -19.03 -0.42
C VAL A 154 -3.06 -19.99 -0.71
N ASP A 155 -2.43 -19.81 -1.86
CA ASP A 155 -1.14 -20.44 -2.13
C ASP A 155 -0.04 -19.73 -1.36
N ARG A 156 0.44 -20.37 -0.29
CA ARG A 156 1.45 -19.80 0.62
C ARG A 156 2.81 -19.56 -0.03
N GLN A 157 3.04 -20.07 -1.24
CA GLN A 157 4.26 -19.82 -2.02
C GLN A 157 4.10 -18.62 -2.96
N ARG A 158 2.89 -18.06 -3.08
CA ARG A 158 2.55 -16.97 -4.00
C ARG A 158 1.95 -15.76 -3.25
N ILE A 159 2.74 -15.19 -2.34
CA ILE A 159 2.33 -14.03 -1.53
C ILE A 159 3.17 -12.82 -1.91
N GLY A 160 2.52 -11.77 -2.40
CA GLY A 160 3.12 -10.46 -2.67
C GLY A 160 2.62 -9.39 -1.72
N VAL A 161 3.35 -8.27 -1.66
CA VAL A 161 2.91 -7.10 -0.90
C VAL A 161 2.90 -5.88 -1.82
N LEU A 162 1.77 -5.17 -1.84
CA LEU A 162 1.65 -3.85 -2.42
C LEU A 162 1.66 -2.83 -1.28
N GLY A 163 2.67 -1.95 -1.27
CA GLY A 163 2.85 -0.94 -0.24
C GLY A 163 2.81 0.48 -0.79
N TYR A 164 1.96 1.36 -0.21
CA TYR A 164 1.90 2.76 -0.55
C TYR A 164 2.40 3.63 0.61
N ALA A 165 3.24 4.60 0.33
CA ALA A 165 3.80 5.57 1.30
C ALA A 165 4.41 4.85 2.53
N ALA A 166 3.91 5.08 3.73
CA ALA A 166 4.33 4.39 4.95
C ALA A 166 4.07 2.87 4.90
N GLY A 167 3.07 2.41 4.15
CA GLY A 167 2.88 0.99 3.85
C GLY A 167 4.02 0.40 3.01
N GLY A 168 4.61 1.20 2.12
CA GLY A 168 5.82 0.81 1.39
C GLY A 168 7.02 0.61 2.30
N HIS A 169 7.19 1.47 3.31
CA HIS A 169 8.16 1.27 4.39
C HIS A 169 7.92 -0.06 5.13
N ALA A 170 6.66 -0.31 5.53
CA ALA A 170 6.28 -1.54 6.22
C ALA A 170 6.58 -2.79 5.38
N ALA A 171 6.29 -2.75 4.08
CA ALA A 171 6.56 -3.83 3.13
C ALA A 171 8.07 -4.13 3.00
N LEU A 172 8.90 -3.08 2.88
CA LEU A 172 10.36 -3.21 2.85
C LEU A 172 10.89 -3.82 4.14
N ALA A 173 10.41 -3.33 5.30
CA ALA A 173 10.82 -3.86 6.59
C ALA A 173 10.39 -5.32 6.77
N ALA A 174 9.17 -5.68 6.38
CA ALA A 174 8.70 -7.07 6.43
C ALA A 174 9.47 -8.00 5.47
N ALA A 175 10.05 -7.48 4.40
CA ALA A 175 10.89 -8.26 3.48
C ALA A 175 12.38 -8.30 3.86
N GLY A 176 12.78 -7.74 5.00
CA GLY A 176 14.15 -7.81 5.51
C GLY A 176 14.87 -6.48 5.69
N GLY A 177 14.21 -5.35 5.38
CA GLY A 177 14.74 -4.03 5.65
C GLY A 177 14.86 -3.74 7.14
N VAL A 178 15.90 -3.03 7.55
CA VAL A 178 16.16 -2.66 8.95
C VAL A 178 16.04 -1.15 9.09
N ALA A 179 14.94 -0.69 9.66
CA ALA A 179 14.71 0.73 9.88
C ALA A 179 15.50 1.25 11.10
N ASP A 180 15.94 2.50 11.02
CA ASP A 180 16.56 3.25 12.12
C ASP A 180 15.69 4.47 12.46
N PRO A 181 14.82 4.37 13.46
CA PRO A 181 13.98 5.49 13.89
C PRO A 181 14.78 6.69 14.41
N GLY A 182 16.02 6.49 14.87
CA GLY A 182 16.90 7.55 15.33
C GLY A 182 17.23 8.58 14.23
N ARG A 183 17.15 8.15 12.95
CA ARG A 183 17.34 9.05 11.81
C ARG A 183 16.29 10.15 11.71
N LEU A 184 15.09 9.90 12.26
CA LEU A 184 13.98 10.86 12.17
C LEU A 184 14.34 12.18 12.85
N ALA A 185 14.99 12.13 14.00
CA ALA A 185 15.42 13.35 14.72
C ALA A 185 16.40 14.18 13.88
N GLN A 186 17.33 13.50 13.19
CA GLN A 186 18.31 14.14 12.31
C GLN A 186 17.65 14.74 11.05
N ILE A 187 16.73 13.98 10.44
CA ILE A 187 15.96 14.43 9.27
C ILE A 187 15.13 15.67 9.64
N CYS A 188 14.43 15.64 10.76
CA CYS A 188 13.60 16.76 11.21
C CYS A 188 14.43 17.99 11.70
N ALA A 189 15.72 17.82 11.96
CA ALA A 189 16.62 18.94 12.21
C ALA A 189 17.02 19.65 10.90
N THR A 190 17.17 18.90 9.81
CA THR A 190 17.61 19.41 8.48
C THR A 190 16.44 19.74 7.54
N HIS A 191 15.28 19.11 7.73
CA HIS A 191 14.05 19.29 6.94
C HIS A 191 12.84 19.56 7.85
N PRO A 192 12.84 20.69 8.60
CA PRO A 192 11.80 20.96 9.61
C PRO A 192 10.41 21.17 9.02
N ASP A 193 10.32 21.50 7.73
CA ASP A 193 9.07 21.76 7.01
C ASP A 193 8.43 20.49 6.42
N ASP A 194 9.14 19.36 6.42
CA ASP A 194 8.59 18.08 6.00
C ASP A 194 7.53 17.59 7.01
N ARG A 195 6.28 17.94 6.75
CA ARG A 195 5.15 17.59 7.63
C ARG A 195 4.77 16.11 7.59
N THR A 196 5.25 15.39 6.59
CA THR A 196 5.01 13.94 6.45
C THR A 196 5.90 13.17 7.40
N LEU A 197 7.19 13.52 7.47
CA LEU A 197 8.17 12.89 8.35
C LEU A 197 8.25 13.57 9.72
N CYS A 198 8.02 14.88 9.78
CA CYS A 198 8.29 15.73 10.94
C CYS A 198 7.04 16.44 11.46
N PRO A 199 5.94 15.70 11.76
CA PRO A 199 4.78 16.30 12.41
C PRO A 199 5.18 16.85 13.78
N ALA A 200 4.34 17.74 14.36
CA ALA A 200 4.56 18.27 15.71
C ALA A 200 4.73 17.11 16.70
N GLY A 201 5.82 17.11 17.44
CA GLY A 201 6.17 16.03 18.40
C GLY A 201 7.11 14.94 17.85
N ALA A 202 7.40 14.91 16.55
CA ALA A 202 8.29 13.91 15.94
C ALA A 202 9.67 13.83 16.61
N LYS A 203 10.23 14.98 17.03
CA LYS A 203 11.53 15.03 17.70
C LYS A 203 11.53 14.30 19.05
N THR A 204 10.44 14.43 19.84
CA THR A 204 10.33 13.82 21.17
C THR A 204 10.18 12.30 21.05
N ALA A 205 9.37 11.83 20.13
CA ALA A 205 9.16 10.40 19.96
C ALA A 205 10.38 9.71 19.29
N ALA A 206 11.10 10.40 18.39
CA ALA A 206 12.36 9.89 17.86
C ALA A 206 13.44 9.70 18.95
N ALA A 207 13.42 10.55 19.98
CA ALA A 207 14.36 10.44 21.10
C ALA A 207 14.08 9.23 22.02
N THR A 208 12.85 8.74 22.05
CA THR A 208 12.42 7.59 22.88
C THR A 208 12.29 6.29 22.09
N ALA A 209 12.36 6.35 20.76
CA ALA A 209 12.26 5.17 19.91
C ALA A 209 13.52 4.28 20.04
N PRO A 210 13.39 2.95 19.93
CA PRO A 210 14.54 2.05 19.87
C PRO A 210 15.43 2.43 18.69
N LYS A 211 16.75 2.45 18.91
CA LYS A 211 17.73 2.90 17.91
C LYS A 211 17.74 2.04 16.63
N ARG A 212 17.23 0.83 16.69
CA ARG A 212 17.21 -0.09 15.55
C ARG A 212 16.01 -1.02 15.69
N LEU A 213 15.24 -1.12 14.64
CA LEU A 213 14.14 -2.07 14.57
C LEU A 213 14.61 -3.25 13.72
N GLU A 214 14.91 -4.34 14.37
CA GLU A 214 15.04 -5.60 13.64
C GLU A 214 13.65 -5.93 13.09
N ALA A 215 13.55 -5.89 11.78
CA ALA A 215 12.30 -6.19 11.12
C ALA A 215 11.90 -7.63 11.41
N ALA A 216 10.63 -7.82 11.65
CA ALA A 216 10.01 -9.14 11.58
C ALA A 216 10.02 -9.57 10.09
N THR A 217 11.19 -9.99 9.59
CA THR A 217 11.33 -10.51 8.23
C THR A 217 10.37 -11.69 8.07
N ASP A 218 9.49 -11.59 7.09
CA ASP A 218 8.54 -12.64 6.78
C ASP A 218 8.96 -13.38 5.50
N PRO A 219 9.46 -14.61 5.59
CA PRO A 219 9.96 -15.37 4.44
C PRO A 219 8.85 -15.79 3.46
N ARG A 220 7.58 -15.63 3.83
CA ARG A 220 6.44 -15.92 2.96
C ARG A 220 6.27 -14.87 1.87
N ILE A 221 6.82 -13.65 2.07
CA ILE A 221 6.75 -12.57 1.09
C ILE A 221 7.70 -12.87 -0.08
N ARG A 222 7.16 -12.92 -1.30
CA ARG A 222 7.87 -13.31 -2.51
C ARG A 222 8.13 -12.15 -3.48
N SER A 223 7.38 -11.07 -3.40
CA SER A 223 7.60 -9.87 -4.22
C SER A 223 7.01 -8.63 -3.58
N LEU A 224 7.56 -7.46 -3.92
CA LEU A 224 7.09 -6.16 -3.47
C LEU A 224 6.74 -5.27 -4.66
N LEU A 225 5.60 -4.61 -4.59
CA LEU A 225 5.26 -3.48 -5.44
C LEU A 225 5.04 -2.26 -4.54
N LEU A 226 5.83 -1.23 -4.77
CA LEU A 226 5.91 -0.06 -3.90
C LEU A 226 5.50 1.19 -4.66
N MET A 227 4.61 1.99 -4.09
CA MET A 227 4.11 3.24 -4.66
C MET A 227 4.48 4.39 -3.71
N ASP A 228 5.37 5.26 -4.16
CA ASP A 228 5.90 6.39 -3.36
C ASP A 228 6.28 5.98 -1.92
N PRO A 229 7.10 4.93 -1.72
CA PRO A 229 7.42 4.43 -0.39
C PRO A 229 8.25 5.41 0.42
N VAL A 230 8.04 5.43 1.72
CA VAL A 230 8.90 6.16 2.64
C VAL A 230 10.22 5.42 2.85
N GLY A 231 11.31 6.04 2.42
CA GLY A 231 12.68 5.49 2.50
C GLY A 231 13.56 6.11 3.58
N ALA A 232 13.16 7.24 4.13
CA ALA A 232 13.99 8.10 4.98
C ALA A 232 14.61 7.39 6.19
N LEU A 233 13.93 6.41 6.78
CA LEU A 233 14.40 5.69 7.96
C LEU A 233 15.37 4.54 7.66
N PHE A 234 15.61 4.21 6.40
CA PHE A 234 16.60 3.20 6.04
C PHE A 234 17.99 3.82 5.93
N ALA A 235 18.92 3.37 6.77
CA ALA A 235 20.33 3.75 6.69
C ALA A 235 21.05 3.04 5.53
N ASP A 236 22.29 3.38 5.27
CA ASP A 236 23.10 2.68 4.27
C ASP A 236 23.26 1.21 4.64
N GLY A 237 23.05 0.33 3.65
CA GLY A 237 23.05 -1.11 3.85
C GLY A 237 21.75 -1.68 4.50
N ALA A 238 20.81 -0.84 4.91
CA ALA A 238 19.60 -1.27 5.62
C ALA A 238 18.67 -2.17 4.79
N LEU A 239 18.71 -2.07 3.46
CA LEU A 239 17.91 -2.90 2.55
C LEU A 239 18.66 -4.08 1.94
N SER A 240 19.90 -4.37 2.38
CA SER A 240 20.74 -5.43 1.80
C SER A 240 20.11 -6.84 1.86
N ARG A 241 19.19 -7.07 2.79
CA ARG A 241 18.47 -8.35 2.93
C ARG A 241 17.15 -8.41 2.15
N VAL A 242 16.72 -7.33 1.51
CA VAL A 242 15.54 -7.32 0.65
C VAL A 242 15.92 -7.93 -0.70
N THR A 243 15.84 -9.26 -0.80
CA THR A 243 16.29 -10.01 -1.97
C THR A 243 15.17 -10.43 -2.92
N VAL A 244 13.92 -10.21 -2.56
CA VAL A 244 12.75 -10.45 -3.42
C VAL A 244 12.69 -9.44 -4.57
N PRO A 245 12.03 -9.77 -5.70
CA PRO A 245 11.76 -8.78 -6.74
C PRO A 245 11.03 -7.56 -6.20
N VAL A 246 11.41 -6.37 -6.66
CA VAL A 246 10.79 -5.09 -6.28
C VAL A 246 10.41 -4.31 -7.54
N ARG A 247 9.15 -3.86 -7.62
CA ARG A 247 8.73 -2.80 -8.53
C ARG A 247 8.47 -1.53 -7.73
N LEU A 248 8.92 -0.40 -8.26
CA LEU A 248 8.94 0.87 -7.58
C LEU A 248 8.37 1.98 -8.47
N TYR A 249 7.29 2.60 -8.01
CA TYR A 249 6.72 3.79 -8.63
C TYR A 249 7.08 5.04 -7.84
N GLU A 250 7.38 6.10 -8.55
CA GLU A 250 7.63 7.43 -8.02
C GLU A 250 6.69 8.45 -8.69
N ALA A 251 6.02 9.28 -7.91
CA ALA A 251 5.26 10.41 -8.43
C ALA A 251 6.22 11.57 -8.75
N GLU A 252 6.22 12.06 -10.00
CA GLU A 252 7.12 13.15 -10.41
C GLU A 252 6.90 14.44 -9.60
N LYS A 253 5.64 14.71 -9.22
CA LYS A 253 5.24 15.84 -8.36
C LYS A 253 4.79 15.35 -6.98
N GLY A 254 5.50 14.34 -6.46
CA GLY A 254 5.32 13.85 -5.11
C GLY A 254 5.82 14.83 -4.04
N ASP A 255 6.21 14.31 -2.89
CA ASP A 255 6.73 15.13 -1.80
C ASP A 255 8.06 15.80 -2.15
N GLU A 256 8.29 17.03 -1.63
CA GLU A 256 9.53 17.80 -1.81
C GLU A 256 10.78 17.06 -1.31
N SER A 257 10.60 16.09 -0.42
CA SER A 257 11.67 15.24 0.12
C SER A 257 11.96 13.97 -0.71
N GLY A 258 11.58 13.92 -1.99
CA GLY A 258 11.72 12.72 -2.87
C GLY A 258 13.07 12.03 -2.81
N ALA A 259 14.18 12.80 -2.67
CA ALA A 259 15.53 12.25 -2.51
C ALA A 259 15.72 11.40 -1.23
N LEU A 260 14.95 11.70 -0.16
CA LEU A 260 14.97 10.93 1.09
C LEU A 260 13.98 9.74 1.07
N GLN A 261 13.11 9.69 0.09
CA GLN A 261 12.04 8.72 0.00
C GLN A 261 12.34 7.66 -1.09
N VAL A 262 11.81 7.83 -2.27
CA VAL A 262 11.89 6.83 -3.35
C VAL A 262 13.33 6.66 -3.87
N ALA A 263 14.05 7.76 -4.12
CA ALA A 263 15.41 7.70 -4.59
C ALA A 263 16.33 6.95 -3.60
N ARG A 264 16.10 7.15 -2.29
CA ARG A 264 16.83 6.42 -1.24
C ARG A 264 16.52 4.92 -1.27
N VAL A 265 15.26 4.53 -1.35
CA VAL A 265 14.89 3.10 -1.48
C VAL A 265 15.57 2.48 -2.68
N ARG A 266 15.50 3.14 -3.84
CA ARG A 266 16.11 2.68 -5.08
C ARG A 266 17.62 2.47 -4.97
N GLY A 267 18.32 3.41 -4.30
CA GLY A 267 19.76 3.35 -4.10
C GLY A 267 20.23 2.33 -3.07
N LEU A 268 19.37 1.92 -2.12
CA LEU A 268 19.72 1.00 -1.05
C LEU A 268 19.41 -0.47 -1.35
N LEU A 269 18.55 -0.74 -2.35
CA LEU A 269 18.20 -2.11 -2.73
C LEU A 269 19.41 -2.85 -3.31
N PRO A 270 19.64 -4.13 -2.94
CA PRO A 270 20.81 -4.90 -3.41
C PRO A 270 20.72 -5.26 -4.90
N ARG A 271 19.54 -5.20 -5.48
CA ARG A 271 19.28 -5.34 -6.92
C ARG A 271 18.42 -4.17 -7.40
N PRO A 272 18.71 -3.62 -8.60
CA PRO A 272 17.88 -2.56 -9.17
C PRO A 272 16.41 -3.01 -9.26
N PRO A 273 15.45 -2.20 -8.73
CA PRO A 273 14.04 -2.49 -8.91
C PRO A 273 13.59 -2.23 -10.35
N GLU A 274 12.45 -2.84 -10.76
CA GLU A 274 11.68 -2.30 -11.87
C GLU A 274 11.19 -0.91 -11.44
N TYR A 275 11.55 0.15 -12.16
CA TYR A 275 11.30 1.52 -11.72
C TYR A 275 10.55 2.32 -12.76
N ASP A 276 9.51 3.02 -12.30
CA ASP A 276 8.71 3.94 -13.11
C ASP A 276 8.56 5.29 -12.40
N LEU A 277 9.04 6.35 -13.04
CA LEU A 277 8.66 7.72 -12.71
C LEU A 277 7.35 8.02 -13.42
N VAL A 278 6.30 8.39 -12.68
CA VAL A 278 4.98 8.70 -13.22
C VAL A 278 4.89 10.19 -13.54
N PRO A 279 4.96 10.58 -14.83
CA PRO A 279 4.99 11.99 -15.21
C PRO A 279 3.73 12.74 -14.77
N GLY A 280 3.90 13.91 -14.18
CA GLY A 280 2.82 14.78 -13.74
C GLY A 280 2.05 14.30 -12.52
N ALA A 281 2.30 13.10 -12.01
CA ALA A 281 1.59 12.54 -10.87
C ALA A 281 1.99 13.23 -9.57
N GLY A 282 1.01 13.52 -8.71
CA GLY A 282 1.21 13.85 -7.31
C GLY A 282 1.21 12.60 -6.43
N HIS A 283 1.66 12.73 -5.19
CA HIS A 283 1.72 11.64 -4.21
C HIS A 283 0.43 10.82 -4.10
N TYR A 284 -0.72 11.48 -4.16
CA TYR A 284 -2.03 10.84 -4.01
C TYR A 284 -2.58 10.20 -5.29
N ALA A 285 -1.88 10.30 -6.42
CA ALA A 285 -2.31 9.73 -7.69
C ALA A 285 -2.53 8.22 -7.64
N PHE A 286 -1.83 7.50 -6.77
CA PHE A 286 -1.93 6.04 -6.58
C PHE A 286 -3.18 5.58 -5.83
N LEU A 287 -3.91 6.50 -5.21
CA LEU A 287 -5.11 6.17 -4.43
C LEU A 287 -6.33 6.03 -5.34
N THR A 288 -7.22 5.12 -4.98
CA THR A 288 -8.52 4.93 -5.65
C THR A 288 -9.22 6.27 -5.86
N PRO A 289 -9.62 6.61 -7.10
CA PRO A 289 -10.36 7.83 -7.36
C PRO A 289 -11.61 7.92 -6.49
N VAL A 290 -11.76 9.02 -5.76
CA VAL A 290 -12.95 9.27 -4.92
C VAL A 290 -14.06 9.82 -5.81
N PRO A 291 -15.32 9.32 -5.69
CA PRO A 291 -16.44 9.87 -6.44
C PRO A 291 -16.60 11.38 -6.20
N ALA A 292 -16.94 12.13 -7.24
CA ALA A 292 -17.09 13.59 -7.18
C ALA A 292 -18.05 14.05 -6.06
N SER A 293 -19.12 13.28 -5.80
CA SER A 293 -20.08 13.54 -4.72
C SER A 293 -19.48 13.49 -3.31
N ALA A 294 -18.30 12.88 -3.15
CA ALA A 294 -17.60 12.77 -1.88
C ALA A 294 -16.30 13.58 -1.83
N ALA A 295 -15.85 14.14 -2.95
CA ALA A 295 -14.53 14.79 -3.08
C ALA A 295 -14.26 15.85 -2.02
N ALA A 296 -15.25 16.72 -1.73
CA ALA A 296 -15.11 17.80 -0.74
C ALA A 296 -14.74 17.33 0.67
N ARG A 297 -14.96 16.04 0.99
CA ARG A 297 -14.63 15.44 2.30
C ARG A 297 -13.19 14.95 2.38
N PHE A 298 -12.50 14.82 1.25
CA PHE A 298 -11.18 14.18 1.16
C PHE A 298 -10.03 15.17 0.91
N GLY A 299 -10.35 16.46 0.65
CA GLY A 299 -9.35 17.52 0.50
C GLY A 299 -8.26 17.17 -0.52
N ALA A 300 -7.02 17.50 -0.22
CA ALA A 300 -5.86 17.30 -1.10
C ALA A 300 -5.67 15.87 -1.63
N THR A 301 -6.26 14.86 -0.99
CA THR A 301 -6.11 13.46 -1.46
C THR A 301 -6.86 13.15 -2.76
N VAL A 302 -7.74 14.03 -3.18
CA VAL A 302 -8.50 13.92 -4.44
C VAL A 302 -8.05 14.92 -5.49
N GLU A 303 -7.15 15.83 -5.12
CA GLU A 303 -6.59 16.83 -6.01
C GLU A 303 -5.38 16.25 -6.75
N ASP A 304 -5.39 16.42 -8.05
CA ASP A 304 -4.26 16.07 -8.91
C ASP A 304 -3.58 17.34 -9.41
N PRO A 305 -2.27 17.27 -9.68
CA PRO A 305 -1.59 18.35 -10.37
C PRO A 305 -2.25 18.65 -11.72
N PRO A 306 -2.24 19.92 -12.17
CA PRO A 306 -2.83 20.30 -13.45
C PRO A 306 -2.34 19.43 -14.61
N GLY A 307 -3.26 18.90 -15.40
CA GLY A 307 -2.99 18.09 -16.57
C GLY A 307 -2.78 16.60 -16.29
N PHE A 308 -2.83 16.13 -15.04
CA PHE A 308 -2.77 14.71 -14.73
C PHE A 308 -4.15 14.06 -14.81
N ASP A 309 -4.26 13.00 -15.61
CA ASP A 309 -5.47 12.18 -15.72
C ASP A 309 -5.35 10.93 -14.85
N ARG A 310 -5.87 11.00 -13.61
CA ARG A 310 -5.85 9.89 -12.65
C ARG A 310 -6.60 8.67 -13.17
N ALA A 311 -7.68 8.84 -13.92
CA ALA A 311 -8.48 7.72 -14.41
C ALA A 311 -7.71 6.92 -15.47
N ALA A 312 -7.11 7.61 -16.44
CA ALA A 312 -6.25 6.97 -17.45
C ALA A 312 -5.01 6.33 -16.81
N PHE A 313 -4.42 6.98 -15.80
CA PHE A 313 -3.30 6.41 -15.04
C PHE A 313 -3.71 5.12 -14.32
N HIS A 314 -4.85 5.09 -13.61
CA HIS A 314 -5.32 3.89 -12.92
C HIS A 314 -5.63 2.73 -13.85
N ALA A 315 -6.14 2.98 -15.07
CA ALA A 315 -6.34 1.94 -16.06
C ALA A 315 -5.01 1.25 -16.39
N ARG A 316 -3.96 2.02 -16.67
CA ARG A 316 -2.60 1.52 -16.92
C ARG A 316 -1.99 0.85 -15.69
N LEU A 317 -2.04 1.51 -14.53
CA LEU A 317 -1.49 1.02 -13.27
C LEU A 317 -2.04 -0.36 -12.91
N ASN A 318 -3.34 -0.55 -13.06
CA ASN A 318 -4.01 -1.81 -12.74
C ASN A 318 -3.44 -2.98 -13.57
N ASP A 319 -3.25 -2.80 -14.87
CA ASP A 319 -2.66 -3.82 -15.74
C ASP A 319 -1.18 -4.09 -15.40
N GLU A 320 -0.42 -3.05 -15.13
CA GLU A 320 1.00 -3.16 -14.74
C GLU A 320 1.16 -3.89 -13.40
N VAL A 321 0.31 -3.61 -12.42
CA VAL A 321 0.29 -4.31 -11.12
C VAL A 321 -0.04 -5.79 -11.30
N LEU A 322 -1.05 -6.10 -12.13
CA LEU A 322 -1.44 -7.47 -12.44
C LEU A 322 -0.31 -8.23 -13.13
N ASP A 323 0.27 -7.65 -14.18
CA ASP A 323 1.38 -8.25 -14.93
C ASP A 323 2.59 -8.52 -14.04
N TYR A 324 2.91 -7.57 -13.17
CA TYR A 324 4.02 -7.72 -12.22
C TYR A 324 3.79 -8.89 -11.26
N PHE A 325 2.65 -8.95 -10.56
CA PHE A 325 2.39 -10.04 -9.63
C PHE A 325 2.22 -11.39 -10.33
N ARG A 326 1.65 -11.43 -11.53
CA ARG A 326 1.62 -12.68 -12.32
C ARG A 326 3.00 -13.22 -12.62
N ARG A 327 3.94 -12.37 -13.05
CA ARG A 327 5.32 -12.79 -13.34
C ARG A 327 6.07 -13.21 -12.10
N THR A 328 5.99 -12.42 -11.03
CA THR A 328 6.83 -12.63 -9.84
C THR A 328 6.29 -13.67 -8.87
N LEU A 329 4.97 -13.91 -8.85
CA LEU A 329 4.36 -14.92 -8.00
C LEU A 329 4.15 -16.27 -8.68
N ASN A 330 4.23 -16.35 -10.03
CA ASN A 330 4.18 -17.61 -10.77
C ASN A 330 5.57 -18.11 -11.19
N ALA A 331 6.61 -17.30 -11.02
CA ALA A 331 7.98 -17.76 -11.21
C ALA A 331 8.29 -18.87 -10.20
N ALA A 332 8.85 -19.98 -10.66
CA ALA A 332 9.39 -21.00 -9.77
C ALA A 332 10.48 -20.38 -8.87
N PRO A 333 10.60 -20.81 -7.61
CA PRO A 333 11.61 -20.31 -6.69
C PRO A 333 13.02 -20.57 -7.18
#